data_998b8b85f6eb3ba5571a0f8c82836575
#
_entry.id   998b8b85f6eb3ba5571a0f8c82836575
#
_cell.length_a   1.000
_cell.length_b   1.000
_cell.length_c   1.000
_cell.angle_alpha   90.00
_cell.angle_beta   90.00
_cell.angle_gamma   90.00
#
_symmetry.space_group_name_H-M   'P 1'
#
loop_
_entity.id
_entity.type
_entity.pdbx_description
1 polymer ?
#
loop_
_entity_poly.entity_id
_entity_poly.type
_entity_poly.pdbx_seq_one_letter_code
_entity_poly.pdbx_strand_id
1 'polypeptide(L)'
;MKRVENLEVIDWLLETFMLSGTITNNYLLKDEYTRHIAIGNLFIDFDDRNAFIYLRRNGFYRVYYLINQEDRTFSFNALQPLVLEILYRGEKNFPQNAKSFWELSGFQSHLSRDSYFLKNTAANEILDLRASQVIKAHSHEHISFTKRLIDEYLDLYTGDNLSLEQIESFVSKGLVYLALVDGQMAGILQADHKNGIFWLGHLVVDATFRGEGVAQKLLKYYLNEGAIAKCNQFQLWVIKDNEAAVGLYKKHGFNNLNKSTFSMLKM
;
A
#
# COMPACT_ATOMS: atom_id res chain seq x y z
N MET A 1 17.19 -16.38 -9.54
CA MET A 1 16.24 -15.34 -10.09
C MET A 1 16.72 -14.88 -11.45
N LYS A 2 15.84 -14.83 -12.47
CA LYS A 2 16.07 -14.33 -13.82
C LYS A 2 15.26 -13.07 -14.06
N ARG A 3 15.86 -12.03 -14.66
CA ARG A 3 15.13 -10.79 -15.02
C ARG A 3 14.12 -11.07 -16.13
N VAL A 4 12.95 -10.46 -16.03
CA VAL A 4 11.89 -10.53 -17.06
C VAL A 4 12.11 -9.38 -18.04
N GLU A 5 12.21 -9.71 -19.33
CA GLU A 5 12.50 -8.74 -20.39
C GLU A 5 11.27 -8.34 -21.20
N ASN A 6 10.27 -9.21 -21.26
CA ASN A 6 9.04 -8.95 -22.01
C ASN A 6 7.83 -9.62 -21.34
N LEU A 7 6.63 -9.26 -21.79
CA LEU A 7 5.38 -9.74 -21.22
C LEU A 7 5.11 -11.21 -21.55
N GLU A 8 5.62 -11.72 -22.66
CA GLU A 8 5.43 -13.11 -23.09
C GLU A 8 5.96 -14.10 -22.05
N VAL A 9 7.04 -13.73 -21.34
CA VAL A 9 7.59 -14.54 -20.24
C VAL A 9 6.59 -14.64 -19.09
N ILE A 10 5.88 -13.56 -18.77
CA ILE A 10 4.84 -13.57 -17.73
C ILE A 10 3.61 -14.34 -18.20
N ASP A 11 3.15 -14.11 -19.43
CA ASP A 11 2.02 -14.84 -20.00
C ASP A 11 2.30 -16.36 -19.96
N TRP A 12 3.48 -16.80 -20.42
CA TRP A 12 3.93 -18.18 -20.30
C TRP A 12 3.96 -18.70 -18.86
N LEU A 13 4.52 -17.92 -17.92
CA LEU A 13 4.61 -18.31 -16.51
C LEU A 13 3.21 -18.53 -15.91
N LEU A 14 2.29 -17.62 -16.18
CA LEU A 14 0.92 -17.72 -15.69
C LEU A 14 0.17 -18.88 -16.36
N GLU A 15 0.30 -19.10 -17.66
CA GLU A 15 -0.30 -20.24 -18.35
C GLU A 15 0.22 -21.57 -17.82
N THR A 16 1.50 -21.65 -17.48
CA THR A 16 2.14 -22.89 -17.02
C THR A 16 1.79 -23.21 -15.56
N PHE A 17 1.76 -22.21 -14.67
CA PHE A 17 1.71 -22.42 -13.21
C PHE A 17 0.38 -21.99 -12.56
N MET A 18 -0.48 -21.20 -13.21
CA MET A 18 -1.78 -20.81 -12.67
C MET A 18 -2.82 -21.88 -13.03
N LEU A 19 -2.73 -23.04 -12.41
CA LEU A 19 -3.62 -24.18 -12.63
C LEU A 19 -4.83 -24.13 -11.68
N SER A 20 -5.79 -25.03 -11.87
CA SER A 20 -6.88 -25.20 -10.91
C SER A 20 -6.33 -25.68 -9.56
N GLY A 21 -6.60 -24.92 -8.50
CA GLY A 21 -6.09 -25.22 -7.16
C GLY A 21 -4.74 -24.60 -6.81
N THR A 22 -4.11 -23.84 -7.73
CA THR A 22 -2.87 -23.11 -7.41
C THR A 22 -3.08 -22.15 -6.23
N ILE A 23 -2.21 -22.25 -5.24
CA ILE A 23 -2.16 -21.31 -4.12
C ILE A 23 -1.29 -20.13 -4.51
N THR A 24 -1.85 -18.94 -4.42
CA THR A 24 -1.16 -17.73 -4.88
C THR A 24 -1.52 -16.50 -4.06
N ASN A 25 -0.57 -15.58 -3.94
CA ASN A 25 -0.78 -14.21 -3.51
C ASN A 25 -0.64 -13.22 -4.67
N ASN A 26 -0.57 -13.70 -5.90
CA ASN A 26 -0.41 -12.83 -7.06
C ASN A 26 -1.72 -12.11 -7.40
N TYR A 27 -1.69 -10.78 -7.33
CA TYR A 27 -2.79 -9.90 -7.70
C TYR A 27 -2.39 -8.82 -8.72
N LEU A 28 -1.18 -8.92 -9.27
CA LEU A 28 -0.69 -7.97 -10.27
C LEU A 28 -1.49 -8.06 -11.56
N LEU A 29 -1.85 -6.92 -12.11
CA LEU A 29 -2.53 -6.79 -13.37
C LEU A 29 -1.53 -6.68 -14.54
N LYS A 30 -2.00 -6.89 -15.76
CA LYS A 30 -1.17 -6.88 -16.97
C LYS A 30 -0.42 -5.56 -17.18
N ASP A 31 -1.06 -4.44 -16.91
CA ASP A 31 -0.46 -3.11 -17.00
C ASP A 31 0.63 -2.88 -15.93
N GLU A 32 0.49 -3.51 -14.76
CA GLU A 32 1.52 -3.45 -13.71
C GLU A 32 2.75 -4.25 -14.11
N TYR A 33 2.59 -5.46 -14.67
CA TYR A 33 3.70 -6.22 -15.22
C TYR A 33 4.44 -5.42 -16.30
N THR A 34 3.70 -4.85 -17.27
CA THR A 34 4.29 -4.05 -18.36
C THR A 34 5.13 -2.90 -17.81
N ARG A 35 4.60 -2.16 -16.83
CA ARG A 35 5.32 -1.06 -16.18
C ARG A 35 6.59 -1.53 -15.48
N HIS A 36 6.52 -2.65 -14.74
CA HIS A 36 7.66 -3.16 -14.00
C HIS A 36 8.74 -3.78 -14.89
N ILE A 37 8.36 -4.37 -16.01
CA ILE A 37 9.30 -4.82 -17.05
C ILE A 37 10.03 -3.64 -17.64
N ALA A 38 9.32 -2.56 -18.01
CA ALA A 38 9.92 -1.37 -18.62
C ALA A 38 11.01 -0.72 -17.73
N ILE A 39 10.81 -0.69 -16.41
CA ILE A 39 11.81 -0.16 -15.46
C ILE A 39 12.80 -1.21 -14.96
N GLY A 40 12.69 -2.46 -15.40
CA GLY A 40 13.65 -3.53 -15.15
C GLY A 40 13.76 -4.00 -13.71
N ASN A 41 12.67 -3.97 -12.96
CA ASN A 41 12.64 -4.38 -11.56
C ASN A 41 11.82 -5.67 -11.30
N LEU A 42 11.45 -6.40 -12.36
CA LEU A 42 10.71 -7.65 -12.29
C LEU A 42 11.63 -8.85 -12.57
N PHE A 43 11.58 -9.85 -11.70
CA PHE A 43 12.36 -11.09 -11.81
C PHE A 43 11.49 -12.30 -11.56
N ILE A 44 11.88 -13.47 -12.05
CA ILE A 44 11.21 -14.75 -11.83
C ILE A 44 12.19 -15.83 -11.41
N ASP A 45 11.65 -16.82 -10.73
CA ASP A 45 12.30 -18.10 -10.46
C ASP A 45 11.23 -19.19 -10.46
N PHE A 46 11.55 -20.41 -10.85
CA PHE A 46 10.59 -21.49 -10.89
C PHE A 46 11.29 -22.87 -10.87
N ASP A 47 10.57 -23.86 -10.45
CA ASP A 47 10.90 -25.28 -10.58
C ASP A 47 9.84 -26.01 -11.43
N ASP A 48 9.73 -27.31 -11.28
CA ASP A 48 8.83 -28.14 -12.10
C ASP A 48 7.34 -27.85 -11.85
N ARG A 49 7.00 -27.30 -10.67
CA ARG A 49 5.62 -27.17 -10.19
C ARG A 49 5.27 -25.81 -9.62
N ASN A 50 6.28 -25.03 -9.22
CA ASN A 50 6.07 -23.79 -8.50
C ASN A 50 6.82 -22.64 -9.17
N ALA A 51 6.25 -21.45 -9.10
CA ALA A 51 6.89 -20.26 -9.64
C ALA A 51 6.81 -19.09 -8.66
N PHE A 52 7.82 -18.24 -8.73
CA PHE A 52 7.97 -17.04 -7.92
C PHE A 52 8.23 -15.84 -8.82
N ILE A 53 7.54 -14.75 -8.54
CA ILE A 53 7.73 -13.46 -9.17
C ILE A 53 8.25 -12.50 -8.12
N TYR A 54 9.38 -11.87 -8.39
CA TYR A 54 10.03 -10.93 -7.48
C TYR A 54 9.97 -9.53 -8.05
N LEU A 55 9.36 -8.64 -7.30
CA LEU A 55 9.33 -7.23 -7.61
C LEU A 55 10.37 -6.50 -6.74
N ARG A 56 11.47 -6.06 -7.35
CA ARG A 56 12.52 -5.31 -6.65
C ARG A 56 11.99 -3.95 -6.21
N ARG A 57 12.16 -3.67 -4.95
CA ARG A 57 11.86 -2.40 -4.29
C ARG A 57 13.14 -1.80 -3.71
N ASN A 58 13.03 -0.66 -3.04
CA ASN A 58 14.18 -0.05 -2.38
C ASN A 58 14.63 -0.90 -1.18
N GLY A 59 15.69 -1.68 -1.36
CA GLY A 59 16.30 -2.50 -0.30
C GLY A 59 15.63 -3.86 -0.04
N PHE A 60 14.64 -4.30 -0.81
CA PHE A 60 14.00 -5.60 -0.65
C PHE A 60 13.32 -6.10 -1.93
N TYR A 61 12.82 -7.35 -1.93
CA TYR A 61 11.95 -7.89 -2.96
C TYR A 61 10.56 -8.20 -2.39
N ARG A 62 9.49 -7.70 -3.05
CA ARG A 62 8.15 -8.22 -2.83
C ARG A 62 7.99 -9.49 -3.65
N VAL A 63 7.56 -10.58 -3.01
CA VAL A 63 7.46 -11.90 -3.62
C VAL A 63 6.00 -12.26 -3.85
N TYR A 64 5.69 -12.61 -5.09
CA TYR A 64 4.45 -13.27 -5.47
C TYR A 64 4.76 -14.72 -5.84
N TYR A 65 3.85 -15.62 -5.53
CA TYR A 65 4.07 -17.05 -5.72
C TYR A 65 2.88 -17.72 -6.40
N LEU A 66 3.17 -18.81 -7.10
CA LEU A 66 2.25 -19.76 -7.71
C LEU A 66 2.68 -21.13 -7.22
N ILE A 67 1.98 -21.68 -6.21
CA ILE A 67 2.34 -22.94 -5.54
C ILE A 67 1.35 -24.03 -5.93
N ASN A 68 1.83 -25.06 -6.59
CA ASN A 68 1.06 -26.25 -6.97
C ASN A 68 1.46 -27.49 -6.17
N GLN A 69 2.51 -27.41 -5.34
CA GLN A 69 2.96 -28.48 -4.46
C GLN A 69 3.45 -27.88 -3.15
N GLU A 70 2.76 -28.19 -2.03
CA GLU A 70 3.02 -27.65 -0.69
C GLU A 70 3.86 -28.58 0.21
N ASP A 71 4.28 -29.74 -0.27
CA ASP A 71 4.93 -30.78 0.54
C ASP A 71 6.39 -30.52 0.86
N ARG A 72 6.92 -29.37 0.46
CA ARG A 72 8.32 -28.99 0.70
C ARG A 72 8.49 -27.52 1.09
N THR A 73 9.53 -27.24 1.87
CA THR A 73 9.99 -25.89 2.16
C THR A 73 10.78 -25.33 0.99
N PHE A 74 10.75 -24.01 0.82
CA PHE A 74 11.53 -23.31 -0.19
C PHE A 74 12.78 -22.67 0.40
N SER A 75 13.90 -22.85 -0.29
CA SER A 75 15.15 -22.16 0.02
C SER A 75 15.32 -20.99 -0.95
N PHE A 76 15.50 -19.81 -0.40
CA PHE A 76 15.67 -18.57 -1.17
C PHE A 76 17.09 -18.05 -1.03
N ASN A 77 17.81 -17.95 -2.14
CA ASN A 77 19.15 -17.33 -2.19
C ASN A 77 19.01 -15.87 -2.64
N ALA A 78 18.42 -15.03 -1.80
CA ALA A 78 18.29 -13.61 -2.06
C ALA A 78 19.28 -12.82 -1.19
N LEU A 79 19.96 -11.85 -1.81
CA LEU A 79 20.90 -10.93 -1.12
C LEU A 79 20.18 -9.79 -0.37
N GLN A 80 18.88 -9.70 -0.50
CA GLN A 80 18.04 -8.67 0.10
C GLN A 80 16.83 -9.31 0.76
N PRO A 81 16.21 -8.65 1.75
CA PRO A 81 15.00 -9.13 2.38
C PRO A 81 13.88 -9.45 1.40
N LEU A 82 13.12 -10.49 1.71
CA LEU A 82 11.95 -10.93 0.95
C LEU A 82 10.68 -10.63 1.73
N VAL A 83 9.69 -10.05 1.07
CA VAL A 83 8.40 -9.69 1.66
C VAL A 83 7.27 -10.40 0.93
N LEU A 84 6.46 -11.15 1.68
CA LEU A 84 5.20 -11.70 1.21
C LEU A 84 4.05 -10.86 1.76
N GLU A 85 3.00 -10.70 0.97
CA GLU A 85 1.75 -10.14 1.44
C GLU A 85 0.59 -11.02 0.96
N ILE A 86 -0.21 -11.50 1.89
CA ILE A 86 -1.32 -12.43 1.64
C ILE A 86 -2.62 -11.69 1.93
N LEU A 87 -3.50 -11.65 0.93
CA LEU A 87 -4.82 -11.05 1.02
C LEU A 87 -5.84 -12.09 1.48
N TYR A 88 -6.70 -11.72 2.44
CA TYR A 88 -7.80 -12.57 2.88
C TYR A 88 -9.06 -11.75 3.21
N ARG A 89 -10.19 -12.42 3.36
CA ARG A 89 -11.48 -11.81 3.70
C ARG A 89 -12.08 -12.45 4.93
N GLY A 90 -12.36 -11.62 5.94
CA GLY A 90 -12.92 -12.06 7.23
C GLY A 90 -11.89 -12.74 8.14
N GLU A 91 -11.98 -12.47 9.43
CA GLU A 91 -11.05 -13.02 10.42
C GLU A 91 -11.07 -14.55 10.47
N LYS A 92 -12.24 -15.16 10.26
CA LYS A 92 -12.40 -16.62 10.23
C LYS A 92 -11.62 -17.29 9.09
N ASN A 93 -11.28 -16.54 8.07
CA ASN A 93 -10.53 -17.00 6.89
C ASN A 93 -9.06 -16.55 6.94
N PHE A 94 -8.54 -16.26 8.12
CA PHE A 94 -7.11 -15.98 8.27
C PHE A 94 -6.31 -17.16 7.67
N PRO A 95 -5.31 -16.90 6.80
CA PRO A 95 -4.61 -17.94 6.06
C PRO A 95 -3.55 -18.66 6.91
N GLN A 96 -4.01 -19.38 7.96
CA GLN A 96 -3.14 -20.04 8.94
C GLN A 96 -2.21 -21.07 8.28
N ASN A 97 -2.73 -21.86 7.33
CA ASN A 97 -1.92 -22.85 6.62
C ASN A 97 -0.79 -22.18 5.81
N ALA A 98 -1.12 -21.12 5.11
CA ALA A 98 -0.12 -20.35 4.36
C ALA A 98 0.92 -19.71 5.30
N LYS A 99 0.49 -19.19 6.44
CA LYS A 99 1.41 -18.67 7.47
C LYS A 99 2.38 -19.75 7.92
N SER A 100 1.88 -20.91 8.37
CA SER A 100 2.71 -22.01 8.85
C SER A 100 3.67 -22.52 7.76
N PHE A 101 3.20 -22.64 6.53
CA PHE A 101 4.01 -23.03 5.39
C PHE A 101 5.21 -22.06 5.15
N TRP A 102 4.96 -20.75 5.20
CA TRP A 102 6.01 -19.76 5.00
C TRP A 102 6.94 -19.64 6.21
N GLU A 103 6.45 -19.88 7.43
CA GLU A 103 7.30 -19.97 8.62
C GLU A 103 8.32 -21.12 8.50
N LEU A 104 7.91 -22.29 8.00
CA LEU A 104 8.81 -23.39 7.69
C LEU A 104 9.83 -23.05 6.59
N SER A 105 9.52 -22.13 5.69
CA SER A 105 10.43 -21.61 4.67
C SER A 105 11.30 -20.45 5.18
N GLY A 106 11.26 -20.14 6.48
CA GLY A 106 12.11 -19.16 7.17
C GLY A 106 11.59 -17.73 7.13
N PHE A 107 10.31 -17.51 6.79
CA PHE A 107 9.66 -16.20 6.93
C PHE A 107 9.12 -16.02 8.35
N GLN A 108 9.09 -14.78 8.81
CA GLN A 108 8.50 -14.38 10.08
C GLN A 108 7.29 -13.47 9.86
N SER A 109 6.28 -13.58 10.73
CA SER A 109 5.14 -12.66 10.74
C SER A 109 5.63 -11.22 10.91
N HIS A 110 5.10 -10.30 10.11
CA HIS A 110 5.48 -8.90 10.19
C HIS A 110 4.30 -8.05 10.67
N LEU A 111 3.41 -7.61 9.79
CA LEU A 111 2.25 -6.84 10.20
C LEU A 111 1.00 -7.20 9.37
N SER A 112 -0.16 -6.80 9.90
CA SER A 112 -1.46 -6.93 9.23
C SER A 112 -2.08 -5.58 9.00
N ARG A 113 -2.80 -5.44 7.87
CA ARG A 113 -3.57 -4.24 7.55
C ARG A 113 -5.02 -4.61 7.26
N ASP A 114 -5.94 -3.72 7.66
CA ASP A 114 -7.34 -3.80 7.31
C ASP A 114 -7.70 -2.71 6.30
N SER A 115 -8.58 -3.05 5.36
CA SER A 115 -9.13 -2.08 4.41
C SER A 115 -10.40 -1.46 4.96
N TYR A 116 -10.49 -0.14 4.89
CA TYR A 116 -11.66 0.64 5.27
C TYR A 116 -12.20 1.43 4.08
N PHE A 117 -13.52 1.67 4.09
CA PHE A 117 -14.18 2.45 3.06
C PHE A 117 -15.22 3.39 3.66
N LEU A 118 -15.51 4.46 2.93
CA LEU A 118 -16.61 5.38 3.18
C LEU A 118 -17.29 5.67 1.85
N LYS A 119 -18.61 5.50 1.76
CA LYS A 119 -19.37 5.93 0.57
C LYS A 119 -19.43 7.45 0.53
N ASN A 120 -19.17 8.04 -0.63
CA ASN A 120 -19.41 9.44 -0.85
C ASN A 120 -20.90 9.64 -1.14
N THR A 121 -21.65 10.13 -0.15
CA THR A 121 -23.07 10.45 -0.30
C THR A 121 -23.23 11.93 -0.56
N ALA A 122 -24.30 12.32 -1.24
CA ALA A 122 -24.61 13.74 -1.49
C ALA A 122 -24.82 14.57 -0.20
N ALA A 123 -24.91 13.91 0.97
CA ALA A 123 -24.97 14.54 2.28
C ALA A 123 -23.60 15.00 2.82
N ASN A 124 -22.49 14.67 2.14
CA ASN A 124 -21.19 15.24 2.48
C ASN A 124 -21.19 16.70 2.01
N GLU A 125 -21.56 17.61 2.91
CA GLU A 125 -21.49 19.05 2.65
C GLU A 125 -20.04 19.42 2.27
N ILE A 126 -19.91 20.12 1.14
CA ILE A 126 -18.62 20.73 0.78
C ILE A 126 -18.35 21.84 1.80
N LEU A 127 -17.38 21.60 2.66
CA LEU A 127 -17.03 22.53 3.72
C LEU A 127 -16.14 23.65 3.18
N ASP A 128 -16.37 24.87 3.67
CA ASP A 128 -15.41 25.96 3.47
C ASP A 128 -14.18 25.70 4.37
N LEU A 129 -13.12 25.18 3.77
CA LEU A 129 -11.89 24.83 4.48
C LEU A 129 -10.81 25.92 4.40
N ARG A 130 -11.16 27.17 4.01
CA ARG A 130 -10.17 28.27 3.91
C ARG A 130 -9.45 28.53 5.24
N ALA A 131 -10.10 28.29 6.36
CA ALA A 131 -9.51 28.39 7.71
C ALA A 131 -8.84 27.10 8.19
N SER A 132 -8.78 26.05 7.38
CA SER A 132 -8.33 24.70 7.81
C SER A 132 -6.84 24.59 8.10
N GLN A 133 -6.03 25.57 7.70
CA GLN A 133 -4.56 25.49 7.75
C GLN A 133 -4.01 24.26 6.99
N VAL A 134 -4.74 23.78 5.98
CA VAL A 134 -4.29 22.71 5.09
C VAL A 134 -4.14 23.29 3.69
N ILE A 135 -3.00 23.02 3.07
CA ILE A 135 -2.65 23.50 1.72
C ILE A 135 -2.32 22.32 0.80
N LYS A 136 -2.43 22.50 -0.50
CA LYS A 136 -1.87 21.57 -1.49
C LYS A 136 -0.36 21.80 -1.59
N ALA A 137 0.40 20.71 -1.60
CA ALA A 137 1.84 20.77 -1.84
C ALA A 137 2.12 21.33 -3.24
N HIS A 138 3.14 22.20 -3.39
CA HIS A 138 3.49 22.82 -4.65
C HIS A 138 4.96 23.23 -4.79
N SER A 139 5.76 23.08 -3.73
CA SER A 139 7.17 23.48 -3.70
C SER A 139 8.10 22.31 -3.45
N HIS A 140 9.38 22.49 -3.76
CA HIS A 140 10.41 21.50 -3.46
C HIS A 140 10.53 21.25 -1.93
N GLU A 141 10.35 22.26 -1.10
CA GLU A 141 10.33 22.12 0.35
C GLU A 141 9.21 21.19 0.83
N HIS A 142 8.00 21.35 0.24
CA HIS A 142 6.86 20.46 0.52
C HIS A 142 7.13 19.00 0.10
N ILE A 143 7.80 18.80 -1.04
CA ILE A 143 8.21 17.47 -1.52
C ILE A 143 9.21 16.85 -0.54
N SER A 144 10.23 17.59 -0.14
CA SER A 144 11.27 17.15 0.78
C SER A 144 10.68 16.81 2.17
N PHE A 145 9.78 17.64 2.68
CA PHE A 145 9.07 17.38 3.93
C PHE A 145 8.21 16.11 3.83
N THR A 146 7.47 15.93 2.74
CA THR A 146 6.67 14.73 2.50
C THR A 146 7.53 13.49 2.48
N LYS A 147 8.67 13.52 1.76
CA LYS A 147 9.61 12.40 1.68
C LYS A 147 10.18 12.05 3.05
N ARG A 148 10.61 13.06 3.82
CA ARG A 148 11.12 12.86 5.18
C ARG A 148 10.11 12.14 6.07
N LEU A 149 8.85 12.60 6.11
CA LEU A 149 7.83 11.97 6.96
C LEU A 149 7.53 10.53 6.53
N ILE A 150 7.48 10.27 5.22
CA ILE A 150 7.28 8.91 4.69
C ILE A 150 8.43 7.99 5.14
N ASP A 151 9.67 8.43 4.97
CA ASP A 151 10.84 7.61 5.30
C ASP A 151 11.01 7.39 6.80
N GLU A 152 10.64 8.37 7.62
CA GLU A 152 10.81 8.32 9.07
C GLU A 152 9.73 7.49 9.78
N TYR A 153 8.48 7.56 9.29
CA TYR A 153 7.34 7.02 10.05
C TYR A 153 6.65 5.82 9.41
N LEU A 154 6.90 5.52 8.13
CA LEU A 154 6.28 4.37 7.49
C LEU A 154 7.18 3.14 7.54
N ASP A 155 6.54 1.97 7.64
CA ASP A 155 7.25 0.70 7.55
C ASP A 155 7.91 0.53 6.18
N LEU A 156 9.18 0.19 6.16
CA LEU A 156 9.96 0.08 4.92
C LEU A 156 9.38 -0.97 3.96
N TYR A 157 8.89 -2.08 4.49
CA TYR A 157 8.54 -3.26 3.70
C TYR A 157 7.09 -3.25 3.20
N THR A 158 6.20 -2.62 3.94
CA THR A 158 4.76 -2.62 3.66
C THR A 158 4.16 -1.22 3.53
N GLY A 159 4.92 -0.18 3.88
CA GLY A 159 4.47 1.22 3.86
C GLY A 159 4.30 1.80 2.46
N ASP A 160 4.69 1.05 1.40
CA ASP A 160 4.69 1.54 0.02
C ASP A 160 5.40 2.89 -0.13
N ASN A 161 6.60 2.99 0.47
CA ASN A 161 7.38 4.22 0.52
C ASN A 161 7.63 4.78 -0.88
N LEU A 162 7.17 6.02 -1.10
CA LEU A 162 7.23 6.69 -2.39
C LEU A 162 8.64 7.19 -2.69
N SER A 163 9.10 7.08 -3.94
CA SER A 163 10.28 7.77 -4.42
C SER A 163 10.01 9.28 -4.57
N LEU A 164 11.07 10.08 -4.71
CA LEU A 164 10.93 11.51 -4.96
C LEU A 164 10.11 11.79 -6.22
N GLU A 165 10.38 11.08 -7.32
CA GLU A 165 9.65 11.23 -8.58
C GLU A 165 8.16 10.89 -8.44
N GLN A 166 7.83 9.89 -7.62
CA GLN A 166 6.44 9.56 -7.33
C GLN A 166 5.75 10.67 -6.53
N ILE A 167 6.43 11.23 -5.52
CA ILE A 167 5.91 12.36 -4.73
C ILE A 167 5.71 13.58 -5.63
N GLU A 168 6.68 13.92 -6.47
CA GLU A 168 6.58 15.00 -7.46
C GLU A 168 5.38 14.80 -8.39
N SER A 169 5.17 13.58 -8.87
CA SER A 169 4.01 13.25 -9.69
C SER A 169 2.69 13.43 -8.94
N PHE A 170 2.60 13.08 -7.66
CA PHE A 170 1.39 13.32 -6.86
C PHE A 170 1.20 14.82 -6.56
N VAL A 171 2.27 15.55 -6.28
CA VAL A 171 2.25 17.01 -6.07
C VAL A 171 1.77 17.73 -7.32
N SER A 172 2.27 17.38 -8.50
CA SER A 172 1.84 18.00 -9.77
C SER A 172 0.35 17.76 -10.09
N LYS A 173 -0.22 16.67 -9.57
CA LYS A 173 -1.66 16.35 -9.67
C LYS A 173 -2.50 16.99 -8.56
N GLY A 174 -1.90 17.70 -7.61
CA GLY A 174 -2.60 18.28 -6.45
C GLY A 174 -3.13 17.26 -5.47
N LEU A 175 -2.47 16.09 -5.34
CA LEU A 175 -2.87 14.95 -4.54
C LEU A 175 -2.03 14.78 -3.25
N VAL A 176 -1.24 15.78 -2.89
CA VAL A 176 -0.52 15.84 -1.60
C VAL A 176 -0.97 17.08 -0.86
N TYR A 177 -1.41 16.88 0.37
CA TYR A 177 -1.91 17.93 1.27
C TYR A 177 -1.01 18.04 2.49
N LEU A 178 -0.74 19.30 2.92
CA LEU A 178 0.05 19.59 4.11
C LEU A 178 -0.80 20.34 5.12
N ALA A 179 -0.75 19.91 6.37
CA ALA A 179 -1.29 20.69 7.48
C ALA A 179 -0.21 21.58 8.08
N LEU A 180 -0.61 22.81 8.39
CA LEU A 180 0.22 23.78 9.07
C LEU A 180 -0.29 24.00 10.51
N VAL A 181 0.65 24.18 11.43
CA VAL A 181 0.41 24.63 12.81
C VAL A 181 1.34 25.80 13.05
N ASP A 182 0.81 26.96 13.35
CA ASP A 182 1.56 28.22 13.53
C ASP A 182 2.56 28.50 12.38
N GLY A 183 2.14 28.21 11.15
CA GLY A 183 2.94 28.36 9.95
C GLY A 183 3.98 27.27 9.69
N GLN A 184 4.13 26.30 10.57
CA GLN A 184 5.06 25.19 10.43
C GLN A 184 4.37 23.95 9.83
N MET A 185 5.04 23.23 8.96
CA MET A 185 4.53 21.98 8.38
C MET A 185 4.47 20.88 9.45
N ALA A 186 3.26 20.40 9.73
CA ALA A 186 2.97 19.51 10.86
C ALA A 186 2.60 18.07 10.44
N GLY A 187 2.19 17.87 9.19
CA GLY A 187 1.83 16.54 8.69
C GLY A 187 1.40 16.57 7.23
N ILE A 188 1.28 15.39 6.65
CA ILE A 188 0.92 15.20 5.24
C ILE A 188 -0.23 14.19 5.09
N LEU A 189 -0.99 14.36 4.01
CA LEU A 189 -1.85 13.31 3.47
C LEU A 189 -1.58 13.23 1.95
N GLN A 190 -1.24 12.04 1.47
CA GLN A 190 -1.14 11.75 0.06
C GLN A 190 -2.37 10.92 -0.37
N ALA A 191 -3.02 11.34 -1.45
CA ALA A 191 -4.17 10.68 -2.05
C ALA A 191 -3.86 10.18 -3.46
N ASP A 192 -4.73 9.29 -3.96
CA ASP A 192 -4.78 8.89 -5.37
C ASP A 192 -6.25 8.79 -5.81
N HIS A 193 -6.52 9.00 -7.10
CA HIS A 193 -7.86 8.88 -7.66
C HIS A 193 -7.86 7.87 -8.80
N LYS A 194 -8.47 6.71 -8.60
CA LYS A 194 -8.54 5.64 -9.59
C LYS A 194 -9.91 4.98 -9.58
N ASN A 195 -10.53 4.84 -10.76
CA ASN A 195 -11.80 4.14 -10.96
C ASN A 195 -12.96 4.65 -10.08
N GLY A 196 -13.06 5.97 -9.89
CA GLY A 196 -14.09 6.60 -9.06
C GLY A 196 -13.88 6.44 -7.55
N ILE A 197 -12.77 5.84 -7.13
CA ILE A 197 -12.35 5.70 -5.74
C ILE A 197 -11.30 6.75 -5.43
N PHE A 198 -11.48 7.49 -4.34
CA PHE A 198 -10.47 8.37 -3.80
C PHE A 198 -9.70 7.63 -2.69
N TRP A 199 -8.47 7.22 -3.01
CA TRP A 199 -7.61 6.44 -2.11
C TRP A 199 -6.84 7.36 -1.18
N LEU A 200 -6.83 7.07 0.11
CA LEU A 200 -5.87 7.62 1.05
C LEU A 200 -4.65 6.68 1.05
N GLY A 201 -3.57 7.13 0.44
CA GLY A 201 -2.31 6.38 0.39
C GLY A 201 -1.55 6.50 1.71
N HIS A 202 -1.23 7.73 2.12
CA HIS A 202 -0.47 8.00 3.33
C HIS A 202 -1.09 9.14 4.13
N LEU A 203 -1.16 9.01 5.45
CA LEU A 203 -1.47 10.06 6.40
C LEU A 203 -0.43 9.98 7.51
N VAL A 204 0.42 10.99 7.60
CA VAL A 204 1.53 11.04 8.55
C VAL A 204 1.55 12.38 9.26
N VAL A 205 1.66 12.36 10.58
CA VAL A 205 1.82 13.56 11.42
C VAL A 205 3.18 13.50 12.09
N ASP A 206 3.95 14.57 11.96
CA ASP A 206 5.23 14.72 12.65
C ASP A 206 5.03 14.56 14.17
N ALA A 207 5.93 13.85 14.81
CA ALA A 207 5.80 13.49 16.22
C ALA A 207 5.57 14.71 17.14
N THR A 208 6.18 15.85 16.78
CA THR A 208 6.09 17.10 17.55
C THR A 208 4.71 17.74 17.57
N PHE A 209 3.85 17.40 16.58
CA PHE A 209 2.49 17.95 16.43
C PHE A 209 1.38 16.92 16.69
N ARG A 210 1.74 15.74 17.23
CA ARG A 210 0.73 14.74 17.59
C ARG A 210 -0.11 15.23 18.77
N GLY A 211 -1.40 14.88 18.77
CA GLY A 211 -2.35 15.34 19.78
C GLY A 211 -3.06 16.65 19.45
N GLU A 212 -2.58 17.43 18.46
CA GLU A 212 -3.12 18.74 18.08
C GLU A 212 -4.22 18.69 17.01
N GLY A 213 -4.75 17.52 16.73
CA GLY A 213 -5.83 17.34 15.74
C GLY A 213 -5.39 17.43 14.27
N VAL A 214 -4.09 17.44 13.99
CA VAL A 214 -3.52 17.56 12.63
C VAL A 214 -4.06 16.48 11.68
N ALA A 215 -4.07 15.22 12.13
CA ALA A 215 -4.60 14.11 11.32
C ALA A 215 -6.09 14.30 10.99
N GLN A 216 -6.88 14.83 11.93
CA GLN A 216 -8.29 15.12 11.70
C GLN A 216 -8.50 16.26 10.69
N LYS A 217 -7.68 17.32 10.75
CA LYS A 217 -7.72 18.42 9.76
C LYS A 217 -7.41 17.90 8.36
N LEU A 218 -6.35 17.10 8.20
CA LEU A 218 -5.96 16.48 6.94
C LEU A 218 -7.06 15.56 6.39
N LEU A 219 -7.64 14.71 7.24
CA LEU A 219 -8.70 13.79 6.82
C LEU A 219 -9.95 14.54 6.36
N LYS A 220 -10.38 15.59 7.07
CA LYS A 220 -11.51 16.43 6.65
C LYS A 220 -11.25 17.10 5.31
N TYR A 221 -10.05 17.61 5.10
CA TYR A 221 -9.66 18.23 3.82
C TYR A 221 -9.70 17.20 2.68
N TYR A 222 -9.15 16.01 2.90
CA TYR A 222 -9.19 14.90 1.95
C TYR A 222 -10.63 14.50 1.57
N LEU A 223 -11.54 14.38 2.53
CA LEU A 223 -12.94 14.07 2.28
C LEU A 223 -13.62 15.15 1.43
N ASN A 224 -13.32 16.43 1.71
CA ASN A 224 -13.83 17.55 0.93
C ASN A 224 -13.30 17.54 -0.52
N GLU A 225 -12.01 17.30 -0.74
CA GLU A 225 -11.43 17.19 -2.07
C GLU A 225 -12.05 16.04 -2.89
N GLY A 226 -12.27 14.88 -2.26
CA GLY A 226 -12.95 13.77 -2.91
C GLY A 226 -14.43 14.06 -3.23
N ALA A 227 -15.12 14.84 -2.39
CA ALA A 227 -16.49 15.30 -2.67
C ALA A 227 -16.50 16.26 -3.87
N ILE A 228 -15.58 17.21 -3.94
CA ILE A 228 -15.40 18.12 -5.08
C ILE A 228 -15.09 17.33 -6.36
N ALA A 229 -14.22 16.31 -6.28
CA ALA A 229 -13.87 15.44 -7.38
C ALA A 229 -15.01 14.46 -7.78
N LYS A 230 -16.14 14.49 -7.07
CA LYS A 230 -17.30 13.61 -7.30
C LYS A 230 -16.95 12.12 -7.32
N CYS A 231 -16.01 11.70 -6.47
CA CYS A 231 -15.67 10.28 -6.33
C CYS A 231 -16.86 9.50 -5.73
N ASN A 232 -16.97 8.21 -6.05
CA ASN A 232 -18.05 7.36 -5.55
C ASN A 232 -17.84 6.95 -4.09
N GLN A 233 -16.58 6.79 -3.71
CA GLN A 233 -16.18 6.34 -2.38
C GLN A 233 -14.74 6.69 -2.05
N PHE A 234 -14.45 6.66 -0.77
CA PHE A 234 -13.11 6.77 -0.20
C PHE A 234 -12.65 5.38 0.27
N GLN A 235 -11.37 5.06 0.08
CA GLN A 235 -10.78 3.83 0.60
C GLN A 235 -9.39 4.06 1.16
N LEU A 236 -9.02 3.21 2.12
CA LEU A 236 -7.68 3.21 2.73
C LEU A 236 -7.30 1.81 3.23
N TRP A 237 -6.01 1.65 3.46
CA TRP A 237 -5.45 0.56 4.25
C TRP A 237 -4.85 1.13 5.53
N VAL A 238 -5.04 0.43 6.65
CA VAL A 238 -4.49 0.83 7.95
C VAL A 238 -3.89 -0.37 8.67
N ILE A 239 -2.77 -0.19 9.33
CA ILE A 239 -2.18 -1.22 10.21
C ILE A 239 -3.22 -1.57 11.27
N LYS A 240 -3.49 -2.88 11.45
CA LYS A 240 -4.56 -3.37 12.32
C LYS A 240 -4.39 -2.90 13.77
N ASP A 241 -3.16 -2.86 14.25
CA ASP A 241 -2.82 -2.49 15.62
C ASP A 241 -2.61 -0.97 15.79
N ASN A 242 -2.83 -0.15 14.76
CA ASN A 242 -2.80 1.30 14.87
C ASN A 242 -4.15 1.84 15.37
N GLU A 243 -4.42 1.65 16.67
CA GLU A 243 -5.68 2.03 17.30
C GLU A 243 -6.04 3.51 17.09
N ALA A 244 -5.06 4.40 17.12
CA ALA A 244 -5.26 5.82 16.92
C ALA A 244 -5.81 6.14 15.51
N ALA A 245 -5.21 5.56 14.47
CA ALA A 245 -5.65 5.73 13.11
C ALA A 245 -7.01 5.04 12.86
N VAL A 246 -7.19 3.83 13.35
CA VAL A 246 -8.47 3.09 13.26
C VAL A 246 -9.59 3.87 13.93
N GLY A 247 -9.34 4.41 15.13
CA GLY A 247 -10.30 5.26 15.85
C GLY A 247 -10.66 6.53 15.07
N LEU A 248 -9.65 7.20 14.49
CA LEU A 248 -9.85 8.37 13.64
C LEU A 248 -10.77 8.05 12.45
N TYR A 249 -10.49 6.99 11.70
CA TYR A 249 -11.27 6.61 10.52
C TYR A 249 -12.70 6.21 10.89
N LYS A 250 -12.89 5.39 11.91
CA LYS A 250 -14.23 5.00 12.41
C LYS A 250 -15.05 6.22 12.85
N LYS A 251 -14.44 7.18 13.57
CA LYS A 251 -15.10 8.43 13.98
C LYS A 251 -15.59 9.26 12.78
N HIS A 252 -14.93 9.14 11.61
CA HIS A 252 -15.35 9.82 10.38
C HIS A 252 -16.19 8.95 9.46
N GLY A 253 -16.80 7.86 9.97
CA GLY A 253 -17.77 7.05 9.26
C GLY A 253 -17.16 5.97 8.34
N PHE A 254 -15.86 5.76 8.36
CA PHE A 254 -15.26 4.65 7.62
C PHE A 254 -15.65 3.31 8.26
N ASN A 255 -16.03 2.36 7.41
CA ASN A 255 -16.39 1.01 7.79
C ASN A 255 -15.34 0.01 7.31
N ASN A 256 -15.08 -1.03 8.08
CA ASN A 256 -14.21 -2.12 7.68
C ASN A 256 -14.80 -2.85 6.47
N LEU A 257 -14.01 -3.03 5.40
CA LEU A 257 -14.43 -3.72 4.17
C LEU A 257 -14.38 -5.25 4.30
N ASN A 258 -14.02 -5.75 5.50
CA ASN A 258 -13.79 -7.17 5.77
C ASN A 258 -12.73 -7.79 4.83
N LYS A 259 -11.76 -6.98 4.45
CA LYS A 259 -10.64 -7.32 3.58
C LYS A 259 -9.36 -6.92 4.29
N SER A 260 -8.45 -7.87 4.45
CA SER A 260 -7.23 -7.71 5.23
C SER A 260 -6.03 -8.25 4.46
N THR A 261 -4.86 -7.74 4.78
CA THR A 261 -3.59 -8.32 4.36
C THR A 261 -2.78 -8.74 5.58
N PHE A 262 -2.00 -9.79 5.38
CA PHE A 262 -1.03 -10.29 6.33
C PHE A 262 0.32 -10.38 5.63
N SER A 263 1.34 -9.76 6.18
CA SER A 263 2.68 -9.75 5.61
C SER A 263 3.66 -10.58 6.41
N MET A 264 4.59 -11.18 5.70
CA MET A 264 5.69 -11.95 6.26
C MET A 264 7.01 -11.49 5.64
N LEU A 265 8.07 -11.55 6.44
CA LEU A 265 9.39 -11.05 6.11
C LEU A 265 10.43 -12.15 6.32
N LYS A 266 11.35 -12.29 5.35
CA LYS A 266 12.57 -13.10 5.47
C LYS A 266 13.77 -12.18 5.23
N MET A 267 14.63 -12.07 6.25
CA MET A 267 15.87 -11.29 6.19
C MET A 267 16.99 -12.07 5.50
#